data_c93b07b2c67d69208c6d96539fee6af0
#
_entry.id   c93b07b2c67d69208c6d96539fee6af0
#
_cell.length_a   1.000
_cell.length_b   1.000
_cell.length_c   1.000
_cell.angle_alpha   90.00
_cell.angle_beta   90.00
_cell.angle_gamma   90.00
#
_symmetry.space_group_name_H-M   'P 1'
#
loop_
_entity.id
_entity.type
_entity.pdbx_description
1 polymer ?
#
loop_
_entity_poly.entity_id
_entity_poly.type
_entity_poly.pdbx_seq_one_letter_code
_entity_poly.pdbx_strand_id
1 'polypeptide(L)'
;LFNIMVSNRDDHPRNHMMLYIDGGYRLSPAFDVVAGEGHRKGQAMATSLGGFSSSLHDAIDSCRSFSLERAEAESIADDVTFTINSKWEQAFIERGLDPDQFSWAFENRG
;
A
#
# COMPACT_ATOMS: atom_id res chain seq x y z
N LEU A 1 -3.50 -1.83 0.08
CA LEU A 1 -2.63 -2.99 -0.16
C LEU A 1 -1.16 -2.59 -0.28
N PHE A 2 -0.79 -1.77 -1.26
CA PHE A 2 0.61 -1.38 -1.50
C PHE A 2 1.30 -0.86 -0.22
N ASN A 3 0.70 0.09 0.48
CA ASN A 3 1.26 0.67 1.71
C ASN A 3 1.47 -0.36 2.82
N ILE A 4 0.60 -1.35 2.95
CA ILE A 4 0.79 -2.47 3.87
C ILE A 4 2.06 -3.25 3.49
N MET A 5 2.23 -3.55 2.22
CA MET A 5 3.29 -4.43 1.72
C MET A 5 4.68 -3.78 1.75
N VAL A 6 4.77 -2.47 1.61
CA VAL A 6 6.04 -1.72 1.73
C VAL A 6 6.25 -1.14 3.12
N SER A 7 5.45 -1.57 4.10
CA SER A 7 5.50 -1.09 5.49
C SER A 7 5.36 0.44 5.63
N ASN A 8 4.68 1.10 4.69
CA ASN A 8 4.29 2.51 4.85
C ASN A 8 3.11 2.58 5.80
N ARG A 9 3.34 2.97 7.04
CA ARG A 9 2.34 3.07 8.11
C ARG A 9 1.90 4.47 8.41
N ASP A 10 2.42 5.45 7.69
CA ASP A 10 2.06 6.86 7.82
C ASP A 10 1.11 7.36 6.72
N ASP A 11 0.49 6.44 5.99
CA ASP A 11 -0.53 6.75 4.99
C ASP A 11 -1.82 7.25 5.67
N HIS A 12 -1.91 8.56 5.84
CA HIS A 12 -3.05 9.23 6.48
C HIS A 12 -3.96 9.92 5.46
N PRO A 13 -5.20 10.32 5.82
CA PRO A 13 -6.16 10.88 4.86
C PRO A 13 -5.67 12.10 4.07
N ARG A 14 -4.72 12.87 4.61
CA ARG A 14 -4.15 14.04 3.92
C ARG A 14 -3.25 13.68 2.74
N ASN A 15 -2.85 12.41 2.60
CA ASN A 15 -2.10 11.89 1.45
C ASN A 15 -3.03 11.43 0.31
N HIS A 16 -4.32 11.69 0.44
CA HIS A 16 -5.33 11.35 -0.55
C HIS A 16 -6.12 12.60 -0.91
N MET A 17 -6.07 13.00 -2.17
CA MET A 17 -6.75 14.19 -2.66
C MET A 17 -7.68 13.85 -3.81
N MET A 18 -8.77 14.61 -3.90
CA MET A 18 -9.67 14.54 -5.05
C MET A 18 -9.37 15.70 -6.00
N LEU A 19 -9.24 15.38 -7.26
CA LEU A 19 -9.10 16.35 -8.36
C LEU A 19 -10.39 16.43 -9.12
N TYR A 20 -10.81 17.63 -9.47
CA TYR A 20 -11.93 17.85 -10.36
C TYR A 20 -11.41 17.97 -11.80
N ILE A 21 -11.69 16.96 -12.63
CA ILE A 21 -11.19 16.86 -14.00
C ILE A 21 -12.36 16.41 -14.89
N ASP A 22 -12.55 17.09 -16.02
CA ASP A 22 -13.56 16.75 -17.03
C ASP A 22 -14.99 16.57 -16.46
N GLY A 23 -15.39 17.45 -15.54
CA GLY A 23 -16.73 17.44 -14.97
C GLY A 23 -16.96 16.40 -13.84
N GLY A 24 -15.91 15.77 -13.32
CA GLY A 24 -16.02 14.78 -12.25
C GLY A 24 -14.84 14.81 -11.27
N TYR A 25 -15.05 14.18 -10.11
CA TYR A 25 -13.99 14.00 -9.12
C TYR A 25 -13.25 12.69 -9.36
N ARG A 26 -11.93 12.75 -9.28
CA ARG A 26 -11.04 11.58 -9.36
C ARG A 26 -10.03 11.65 -8.24
N LEU A 27 -9.60 10.48 -7.76
CA LEU A 27 -8.48 10.39 -6.83
C LEU A 27 -7.21 10.91 -7.52
N SER A 28 -6.43 11.73 -6.81
CA SER A 28 -5.12 12.18 -7.31
C SER A 28 -4.16 11.01 -7.52
N PRO A 29 -3.12 11.18 -8.34
CA PRO A 29 -1.97 10.27 -8.27
C PRO A 29 -1.47 10.13 -6.84
N ALA A 30 -0.90 8.96 -6.51
CA ALA A 30 -0.31 8.72 -5.20
C ALA A 30 0.88 9.65 -4.96
N PHE A 31 1.00 10.18 -3.76
CA PHE A 31 2.13 10.98 -3.30
C PHE A 31 2.43 10.67 -1.84
N ASP A 32 3.62 11.06 -1.38
CA ASP A 32 4.11 10.80 -0.03
C ASP A 32 4.08 9.31 0.34
N VAL A 33 4.48 8.47 -0.60
CA VAL A 33 4.56 7.02 -0.44
C VAL A 33 6.02 6.65 -0.17
N VAL A 34 6.31 6.30 1.08
CA VAL A 34 7.68 5.99 1.54
C VAL A 34 7.71 4.60 2.16
N ALA A 35 8.54 3.71 1.62
CA ALA A 35 8.72 2.38 2.19
C ALA A 35 9.30 2.46 3.62
N GLY A 36 8.71 1.71 4.54
CA GLY A 36 9.14 1.68 5.94
C GLY A 36 8.83 2.94 6.76
N GLU A 37 7.96 3.82 6.26
CA GLU A 37 7.62 5.07 6.96
C GLU A 37 6.64 4.82 8.11
N GLY A 38 6.82 5.61 9.17
CA GLY A 38 5.95 5.63 10.35
C GLY A 38 6.33 4.63 11.45
N HIS A 39 6.06 5.04 12.70
CA HIS A 39 6.40 4.28 13.91
C HIS A 39 5.21 3.52 14.48
N ARG A 40 4.09 3.48 13.79
CA ARG A 40 2.85 2.84 14.25
C ARG A 40 2.93 1.32 14.10
N LYS A 41 2.25 0.60 14.99
CA LYS A 41 2.07 -0.86 14.86
C LYS A 41 1.07 -1.23 13.75
N GLY A 42 0.14 -0.31 13.43
CA GLY A 42 -0.86 -0.46 12.38
C GLY A 42 -0.82 0.70 11.40
N GLN A 43 -1.75 0.71 10.46
CA GLN A 43 -1.90 1.78 9.48
C GLN A 43 -2.46 3.05 10.11
N ALA A 44 -2.21 4.21 9.50
CA ALA A 44 -2.76 5.50 9.95
C ALA A 44 -4.23 5.69 9.55
N MET A 45 -4.71 4.95 8.55
CA MET A 45 -6.12 4.86 8.16
C MET A 45 -6.67 3.47 8.43
N ALA A 46 -7.99 3.36 8.60
CA ALA A 46 -8.64 2.07 8.71
C ALA A 46 -8.47 1.27 7.40
N THR A 47 -7.97 0.07 7.53
CA THR A 47 -7.72 -0.86 6.42
C THR A 47 -8.69 -2.03 6.41
N SER A 48 -9.49 -2.14 7.47
CA SER A 48 -10.53 -3.15 7.63
C SER A 48 -11.71 -2.58 8.38
N LEU A 49 -12.84 -3.28 8.38
CA LEU A 49 -14.05 -2.92 9.15
C LEU A 49 -13.78 -2.88 10.66
N GLY A 50 -12.75 -3.54 11.14
CA GLY A 50 -12.41 -3.64 12.55
C GLY A 50 -11.21 -2.81 13.00
N GLY A 51 -10.56 -2.03 12.14
CA GLY A 51 -9.45 -1.21 12.60
C GLY A 51 -8.32 -0.90 11.61
N PHE A 52 -7.17 -0.64 12.17
CA PHE A 52 -5.97 -0.11 11.52
C PHE A 52 -4.92 -1.20 11.27
N SER A 53 -5.36 -2.40 10.92
CA SER A 53 -4.48 -3.55 10.71
C SER A 53 -3.48 -3.30 9.57
N SER A 54 -2.25 -3.80 9.75
CA SER A 54 -1.24 -3.90 8.70
C SER A 54 -1.21 -5.29 8.06
N SER A 55 -2.30 -6.04 8.17
CA SER A 55 -2.44 -7.37 7.58
C SER A 55 -3.07 -7.30 6.20
N LEU A 56 -2.41 -7.92 5.24
CA LEU A 56 -2.94 -8.09 3.88
C LEU A 56 -4.23 -8.92 3.88
N HIS A 57 -4.28 -9.95 4.72
CA HIS A 57 -5.45 -10.79 4.89
C HIS A 57 -6.68 -9.99 5.34
N ASP A 58 -6.53 -9.14 6.37
CA ASP A 58 -7.62 -8.31 6.89
C ASP A 58 -8.10 -7.28 5.84
N ALA A 59 -7.17 -6.74 5.05
CA ALA A 59 -7.50 -5.84 3.96
C ALA A 59 -8.32 -6.55 2.85
N ILE A 60 -7.94 -7.79 2.50
CA ILE A 60 -8.69 -8.60 1.53
C ILE A 60 -10.06 -8.98 2.09
N ASP A 61 -10.17 -9.36 3.35
CA ASP A 61 -11.46 -9.69 3.99
C ASP A 61 -12.43 -8.50 3.99
N SER A 62 -11.91 -7.28 3.94
CA SER A 62 -12.69 -6.05 3.87
C SER A 62 -13.01 -5.58 2.44
N CYS A 63 -12.76 -6.39 1.42
CA CYS A 63 -12.86 -6.02 0.00
C CYS A 63 -14.24 -5.46 -0.40
N ARG A 64 -15.32 -5.94 0.20
CA ARG A 64 -16.68 -5.47 -0.08
C ARG A 64 -16.89 -3.99 0.28
N SER A 65 -16.15 -3.45 1.25
CA SER A 65 -16.15 -2.01 1.57
C SER A 65 -15.60 -1.14 0.43
N PHE A 66 -14.90 -1.77 -0.51
CA PHE A 66 -14.35 -1.14 -1.72
C PHE A 66 -15.10 -1.56 -2.99
N SER A 67 -16.28 -2.15 -2.85
CA SER A 67 -17.11 -2.67 -3.95
C SER A 67 -16.39 -3.73 -4.81
N LEU A 68 -15.52 -4.53 -4.18
CA LEU A 68 -14.80 -5.61 -4.82
C LEU A 68 -15.33 -6.97 -4.35
N GLU A 69 -15.38 -7.92 -5.25
CA GLU A 69 -15.53 -9.33 -4.89
C GLU A 69 -14.18 -9.91 -4.41
N ARG A 70 -14.24 -10.95 -3.56
CA ARG A 70 -13.02 -11.52 -2.96
C ARG A 70 -11.99 -11.96 -4.00
N ALA A 71 -12.41 -12.66 -5.04
CA ALA A 71 -11.50 -13.13 -6.09
C ALA A 71 -10.79 -11.98 -6.82
N GLU A 72 -11.49 -10.87 -7.02
CA GLU A 72 -10.92 -9.65 -7.60
C GLU A 72 -9.90 -9.02 -6.65
N ALA A 73 -10.20 -8.92 -5.37
CA ALA A 73 -9.29 -8.40 -4.36
C ALA A 73 -8.02 -9.24 -4.21
N GLU A 74 -8.15 -10.57 -4.25
CA GLU A 74 -7.02 -11.51 -4.24
C GLU A 74 -6.16 -11.34 -5.49
N SER A 75 -6.75 -11.22 -6.68
CA SER A 75 -6.02 -10.97 -7.92
C SER A 75 -5.25 -9.64 -7.88
N ILE A 76 -5.85 -8.57 -7.37
CA ILE A 76 -5.17 -7.29 -7.19
C ILE A 76 -4.01 -7.41 -6.20
N ALA A 77 -4.19 -8.14 -5.11
CA ALA A 77 -3.15 -8.38 -4.12
C ALA A 77 -1.96 -9.15 -4.72
N ASP A 78 -2.23 -10.17 -5.52
CA ASP A 78 -1.21 -10.96 -6.22
C ASP A 78 -0.42 -10.10 -7.21
N ASP A 79 -1.09 -9.27 -8.01
CA ASP A 79 -0.46 -8.35 -8.97
C ASP A 79 0.44 -7.32 -8.27
N VAL A 80 -0.03 -6.74 -7.17
CA VAL A 80 0.76 -5.78 -6.37
C VAL A 80 1.96 -6.49 -5.76
N THR A 81 1.77 -7.69 -5.19
CA THR A 81 2.85 -8.51 -4.61
C THR A 81 3.91 -8.84 -5.65
N PHE A 82 3.49 -9.32 -6.80
CA PHE A 82 4.40 -9.65 -7.90
C PHE A 82 5.19 -8.42 -8.36
N THR A 83 4.53 -7.29 -8.52
CA THR A 83 5.16 -6.05 -8.96
C THR A 83 6.21 -5.56 -7.98
N ILE A 84 5.89 -5.57 -6.68
CA ILE A 84 6.83 -5.18 -5.63
C ILE A 84 8.03 -6.13 -5.66
N ASN A 85 7.79 -7.44 -5.57
CA ASN A 85 8.86 -8.44 -5.48
C ASN A 85 9.81 -8.42 -6.68
N SER A 86 9.30 -8.12 -7.86
CA SER A 86 10.10 -8.13 -9.09
C SER A 86 10.85 -6.83 -9.36
N LYS A 87 10.51 -5.72 -8.68
CA LYS A 87 11.00 -4.40 -9.08
C LYS A 87 11.67 -3.57 -7.98
N TRP A 88 11.42 -3.85 -6.72
CA TRP A 88 11.85 -2.93 -5.66
C TRP A 88 13.38 -2.82 -5.55
N GLU A 89 14.10 -3.92 -5.62
CA GLU A 89 15.58 -3.94 -5.54
C GLU A 89 16.19 -3.12 -6.68
N GLN A 90 15.76 -3.41 -7.91
CA GLN A 90 16.24 -2.71 -9.08
C GLN A 90 15.95 -1.21 -9.02
N ALA A 91 14.76 -0.84 -8.55
CA ALA A 91 14.35 0.56 -8.41
C ALA A 91 15.25 1.32 -7.39
N PHE A 92 15.72 0.65 -6.35
CA PHE A 92 16.65 1.23 -5.38
C PHE A 92 18.05 1.38 -5.96
N ILE A 93 18.56 0.34 -6.62
CA ILE A 93 19.87 0.35 -7.29
C ILE A 93 19.94 1.50 -8.31
N GLU A 94 18.92 1.68 -9.14
CA GLU A 94 18.85 2.75 -10.15
C GLU A 94 18.91 4.15 -9.54
N ARG A 95 18.60 4.29 -8.26
CA ARG A 95 18.69 5.54 -7.51
C ARG A 95 19.91 5.66 -6.61
N GLY A 96 20.85 4.73 -6.74
CA GLY A 96 22.09 4.72 -5.98
C GLY A 96 21.92 4.30 -4.52
N LEU A 97 20.82 3.61 -4.19
CA LEU A 97 20.56 3.07 -2.86
C LEU A 97 20.95 1.59 -2.81
N ASP A 98 21.43 1.16 -1.66
CA ASP A 98 21.75 -0.23 -1.39
C ASP A 98 20.50 -0.97 -0.89
N PRO A 99 19.93 -1.93 -1.66
CA PRO A 99 18.72 -2.65 -1.27
C PRO A 99 18.82 -3.35 0.08
N ASP A 100 20.01 -3.86 0.46
CA ASP A 100 20.19 -4.60 1.70
C ASP A 100 19.89 -3.75 2.94
N GLN A 101 20.07 -2.43 2.85
CA GLN A 101 19.73 -1.50 3.93
C GLN A 101 18.23 -1.29 4.12
N PHE A 102 17.41 -1.69 3.14
CA PHE A 102 15.96 -1.46 3.12
C PHE A 102 15.14 -2.75 3.06
N SER A 103 15.76 -3.91 3.03
CA SER A 103 15.07 -5.21 2.91
C SER A 103 13.99 -5.40 3.95
N TRP A 104 14.21 -4.92 5.18
CA TRP A 104 13.26 -4.97 6.30
C TRP A 104 11.90 -4.34 5.99
N ALA A 105 11.85 -3.31 5.12
CA ALA A 105 10.60 -2.67 4.73
C ALA A 105 9.72 -3.57 3.85
N PHE A 106 10.33 -4.58 3.22
CA PHE A 106 9.69 -5.50 2.29
C PHE A 106 9.56 -6.93 2.82
N GLU A 107 10.06 -7.22 4.02
CA GLU A 107 10.02 -8.56 4.62
C GLU A 107 8.68 -8.88 5.31
N ASN A 108 8.01 -7.88 5.87
CA ASN A 108 6.74 -8.03 6.61
C ASN A 108 5.53 -8.02 5.65
N ARG A 109 5.47 -9.00 4.78
CA ARG A 109 4.37 -9.16 3.81
C ARG A 109 3.28 -10.06 4.38
N GLY A 110 2.82 -9.64 5.52
CA GLY A 110 1.77 -10.11 6.38
C GLY A 110 0.92 -11.26 6.11
#